data_bf71dcaa1bf31d77235930164838a0c9
#
_entry.id   bf71dcaa1bf31d77235930164838a0c9
#
_cell.length_a   1.000
_cell.length_b   1.000
_cell.length_c   1.000
_cell.angle_alpha   90.00
_cell.angle_beta   90.00
_cell.angle_gamma   90.00
#
_symmetry.space_group_name_H-M   'P 1'
#
loop_
_entity.id
_entity.type
_entity.pdbx_description
1 polymer ?
#
loop_
_entity_poly.entity_id
_entity_poly.type
_entity_poly.pdbx_seq_one_letter_code
_entity_poly.pdbx_strand_id
1 'polypeptide(L)'
;MKTKRKRISGGQAAVQSLKKEKVRHVFGLIGSATMEMFDALYHEKSIKFIGVRDERTGTHMADGYARASNKHGVIIAGQNGPGATNLVTGVAQANAAFSPVVAIAGSYSTKDKMEDAFQGLDQQSLFSPITKKTWTIKNSKNIPNIISDAFNLSMKPRRGPVCINLPRNILAESNSYNINTKKPSFTNENKQKGNKDNIKKAAKLIEASKCSVIIVGAGIKYNSKYKDVLKLAELCNMPIVTAAGHGDAIPFGHKLNAGQMGPRGNPVASRLVKNADVILAIGTRLGFNSTFYSYENINKKAKIIQIELEKKMLGKYFPATIKIHADAATATKQLYDQIKKDKIKL
;
A
#
# COMPACT_ATOMS: atom_id res chain seq x y z
N MET A 1 -4.68 36.39 25.09
CA MET A 1 -3.25 36.04 25.32
C MET A 1 -2.83 34.93 24.35
N LYS A 2 -1.90 35.19 23.42
CA LYS A 2 -1.31 34.11 22.59
C LYS A 2 -0.36 33.34 23.50
N THR A 3 -0.75 32.12 23.90
CA THR A 3 0.14 31.20 24.64
C THR A 3 1.42 31.02 23.83
N LYS A 4 2.54 31.46 24.38
CA LYS A 4 3.89 31.26 23.81
C LYS A 4 4.08 29.74 23.63
N ARG A 5 4.10 29.24 22.39
CA ARG A 5 4.35 27.82 22.12
C ARG A 5 5.72 27.44 22.68
N LYS A 6 5.79 26.39 23.48
CA LYS A 6 7.03 25.86 24.04
C LYS A 6 7.99 25.49 22.90
N ARG A 7 9.25 25.84 23.02
CA ARG A 7 10.31 25.37 22.10
C ARG A 7 10.64 23.92 22.43
N ILE A 8 10.76 23.11 21.41
CA ILE A 8 11.12 21.68 21.50
C ILE A 8 12.14 21.35 20.40
N SER A 9 12.85 20.22 20.51
CA SER A 9 13.75 19.76 19.45
C SER A 9 13.00 19.27 18.21
N GLY A 10 13.66 19.20 17.06
CA GLY A 10 13.14 18.59 15.86
C GLY A 10 12.78 17.11 16.06
N GLY A 11 13.56 16.37 16.86
CA GLY A 11 13.27 15.00 17.25
C GLY A 11 11.96 14.87 18.03
N GLN A 12 11.76 15.75 19.03
CA GLN A 12 10.49 15.83 19.76
C GLN A 12 9.32 16.20 18.85
N ALA A 13 9.51 17.15 17.92
CA ALA A 13 8.48 17.51 16.95
C ALA A 13 8.12 16.36 16.01
N ALA A 14 9.11 15.58 15.58
CA ALA A 14 8.89 14.39 14.75
C ALA A 14 8.06 13.33 15.51
N VAL A 15 8.43 13.00 16.74
CA VAL A 15 7.70 12.00 17.56
C VAL A 15 6.28 12.47 17.88
N GLN A 16 6.09 13.74 18.22
CA GLN A 16 4.74 14.30 18.42
C GLN A 16 3.90 14.24 17.14
N SER A 17 4.52 14.42 15.97
CA SER A 17 3.85 14.28 14.68
C SER A 17 3.43 12.82 14.43
N LEU A 18 4.29 11.84 14.72
CA LEU A 18 3.94 10.42 14.67
C LEU A 18 2.75 10.07 15.59
N LYS A 19 2.75 10.63 16.80
CA LYS A 19 1.64 10.48 17.76
C LYS A 19 0.33 11.04 17.18
N LYS A 20 0.37 12.21 16.55
CA LYS A 20 -0.80 12.82 15.89
C LYS A 20 -1.31 11.99 14.73
N GLU A 21 -0.44 11.34 13.97
CA GLU A 21 -0.80 10.35 12.93
C GLU A 21 -1.26 9.00 13.51
N LYS A 22 -1.46 8.92 14.85
CA LYS A 22 -1.97 7.74 15.57
C LYS A 22 -1.06 6.51 15.46
N VAL A 23 0.24 6.73 15.27
CA VAL A 23 1.24 5.67 15.32
C VAL A 23 1.24 5.04 16.71
N ARG A 24 1.26 3.71 16.77
CA ARG A 24 1.31 2.93 18.02
C ARG A 24 2.58 2.09 18.14
N HIS A 25 3.18 1.76 17.02
CA HIS A 25 4.38 0.95 16.94
C HIS A 25 5.36 1.57 15.97
N VAL A 26 6.62 1.67 16.39
CA VAL A 26 7.75 2.07 15.57
C VAL A 26 8.78 0.97 15.66
N PHE A 27 9.21 0.47 14.52
CA PHE A 27 10.33 -0.46 14.41
C PHE A 27 11.60 0.33 14.16
N GLY A 28 12.75 -0.16 14.61
CA GLY A 28 13.98 0.59 14.32
C GLY A 28 15.24 0.04 14.99
N LEU A 29 16.36 0.57 14.54
CA LEU A 29 17.66 0.37 15.15
C LEU A 29 18.21 1.74 15.58
N ILE A 30 18.60 1.85 16.86
CA ILE A 30 19.11 3.10 17.44
C ILE A 30 20.46 3.45 16.79
N GLY A 31 20.63 4.71 16.42
CA GLY A 31 21.87 5.21 15.87
C GLY A 31 22.03 6.72 16.04
N SER A 32 23.24 7.21 15.87
CA SER A 32 23.63 8.58 16.21
C SER A 32 23.00 9.66 15.33
N ALA A 33 22.56 9.32 14.11
CA ALA A 33 21.98 10.32 13.20
C ALA A 33 20.54 10.70 13.55
N THR A 34 19.85 9.90 14.39
CA THR A 34 18.45 10.15 14.80
C THR A 34 18.28 10.06 16.33
N MET A 35 19.34 10.32 17.07
CA MET A 35 19.36 10.18 18.54
C MET A 35 18.26 11.02 19.22
N GLU A 36 18.00 12.23 18.75
CA GLU A 36 16.95 13.11 19.28
C GLU A 36 15.54 12.54 19.10
N MET A 37 15.32 11.69 18.07
CA MET A 37 14.06 10.98 17.91
C MET A 37 13.95 9.82 18.90
N PHE A 38 15.03 9.08 19.11
CA PHE A 38 15.02 7.95 20.05
C PHE A 38 14.89 8.40 21.49
N ASP A 39 15.53 9.52 21.87
CA ASP A 39 15.33 10.17 23.16
C ASP A 39 13.85 10.58 23.34
N ALA A 40 13.26 11.23 22.34
CA ALA A 40 11.86 11.62 22.39
C ALA A 40 10.90 10.40 22.45
N LEU A 41 11.22 9.30 21.76
CA LEU A 41 10.44 8.05 21.80
C LEU A 41 10.52 7.38 23.17
N TYR A 42 11.68 7.44 23.86
CA TYR A 42 11.84 6.90 25.20
C TYR A 42 10.86 7.53 26.20
N HIS A 43 10.60 8.83 26.05
CA HIS A 43 9.65 9.56 26.87
C HIS A 43 8.18 9.47 26.39
N GLU A 44 7.92 9.04 25.17
CA GLU A 44 6.55 8.95 24.62
C GLU A 44 5.92 7.57 24.85
N LYS A 45 5.15 7.45 25.92
CA LYS A 45 4.57 6.17 26.38
C LYS A 45 3.43 5.62 25.48
N SER A 46 2.86 6.45 24.61
CA SER A 46 1.77 5.99 23.71
C SER A 46 2.26 5.32 22.43
N ILE A 47 3.57 5.37 22.15
CA ILE A 47 4.22 4.72 21.01
C ILE A 47 5.18 3.65 21.53
N LYS A 48 4.93 2.39 21.17
CA LYS A 48 5.84 1.30 21.50
C LYS A 48 6.96 1.23 20.48
N PHE A 49 8.19 1.44 20.94
CA PHE A 49 9.38 1.19 20.14
C PHE A 49 9.73 -0.30 20.17
N ILE A 50 9.99 -0.88 19.00
CA ILE A 50 10.40 -2.28 18.81
C ILE A 50 11.78 -2.27 18.17
N GLY A 51 12.79 -2.50 19.01
CA GLY A 51 14.18 -2.58 18.57
C GLY A 51 14.45 -3.79 17.70
N VAL A 52 15.21 -3.59 16.64
CA VAL A 52 15.64 -4.66 15.72
C VAL A 52 17.16 -4.78 15.71
N ARG A 53 17.68 -5.85 15.09
CA ARG A 53 19.13 -6.06 14.94
C ARG A 53 19.65 -5.64 13.57
N ASP A 54 18.73 -5.37 12.65
CA ASP A 54 19.02 -4.97 11.26
C ASP A 54 17.81 -4.21 10.73
N GLU A 55 18.01 -3.05 10.12
CA GLU A 55 16.93 -2.19 9.61
C GLU A 55 16.13 -2.87 8.49
N ARG A 56 16.72 -3.77 7.72
CA ARG A 56 16.04 -4.60 6.73
C ARG A 56 14.96 -5.44 7.39
N THR A 57 15.31 -6.12 8.49
CA THR A 57 14.33 -6.89 9.29
C THR A 57 13.23 -5.98 9.84
N GLY A 58 13.60 -4.82 10.40
CA GLY A 58 12.65 -3.83 10.89
C GLY A 58 11.69 -3.33 9.82
N THR A 59 12.18 -3.15 8.59
CA THR A 59 11.34 -2.73 7.46
C THR A 59 10.35 -3.83 7.06
N HIS A 60 10.76 -5.10 7.06
CA HIS A 60 9.84 -6.22 6.83
C HIS A 60 8.80 -6.36 7.94
N MET A 61 9.17 -6.09 9.20
CA MET A 61 8.21 -6.05 10.32
C MET A 61 7.20 -4.92 10.15
N ALA A 62 7.64 -3.72 9.72
CA ALA A 62 6.77 -2.60 9.42
C ALA A 62 5.82 -2.92 8.24
N ASP A 63 6.32 -3.57 7.18
CA ASP A 63 5.50 -4.05 6.06
C ASP A 63 4.45 -5.07 6.52
N GLY A 64 4.85 -6.08 7.30
CA GLY A 64 3.93 -7.07 7.88
C GLY A 64 2.86 -6.44 8.76
N TYR A 65 3.26 -5.50 9.63
CA TYR A 65 2.33 -4.75 10.47
C TYR A 65 1.33 -3.95 9.63
N ALA A 66 1.80 -3.26 8.59
CA ALA A 66 0.93 -2.46 7.72
C ALA A 66 -0.11 -3.33 7.01
N ARG A 67 0.29 -4.49 6.51
CA ARG A 67 -0.60 -5.45 5.85
C ARG A 67 -1.62 -6.05 6.79
N ALA A 68 -1.20 -6.46 7.98
CA ALA A 68 -2.08 -7.12 8.96
C ALA A 68 -3.06 -6.14 9.61
N SER A 69 -2.58 -4.93 9.96
CA SER A 69 -3.38 -3.94 10.70
C SER A 69 -4.18 -2.99 9.80
N ASN A 70 -3.89 -2.95 8.51
CA ASN A 70 -4.40 -1.95 7.55
C ASN A 70 -4.05 -0.50 7.94
N LYS A 71 -2.96 -0.31 8.69
CA LYS A 71 -2.42 0.97 9.16
C LYS A 71 -1.05 1.22 8.53
N HIS A 72 -0.43 2.35 8.87
CA HIS A 72 0.96 2.61 8.47
C HIS A 72 1.93 1.71 9.24
N GLY A 73 2.90 1.14 8.54
CA GLY A 73 4.11 0.59 9.16
C GLY A 73 5.18 1.68 9.24
N VAL A 74 5.79 1.89 10.41
CA VAL A 74 6.80 2.94 10.61
C VAL A 74 8.11 2.29 10.99
N ILE A 75 9.18 2.62 10.26
CA ILE A 75 10.56 2.19 10.52
C ILE A 75 11.47 3.40 10.64
N ILE A 76 12.37 3.39 11.62
CA ILE A 76 13.41 4.41 11.79
C ILE A 76 14.77 3.74 11.68
N ALA A 77 15.59 4.17 10.70
CA ALA A 77 17.01 3.87 10.64
C ALA A 77 17.78 4.93 11.40
N GLY A 78 18.48 4.51 12.43
CA GLY A 78 19.16 5.39 13.34
C GLY A 78 20.43 6.01 12.78
N GLN A 79 21.01 5.40 11.73
CA GLN A 79 22.26 5.84 11.12
C GLN A 79 22.04 6.24 9.65
N ASN A 80 22.76 7.28 9.19
CA ASN A 80 22.88 7.60 7.77
C ASN A 80 23.77 6.56 7.05
N GLY A 81 23.83 6.63 5.72
CA GLY A 81 24.62 5.66 4.96
C GLY A 81 24.16 4.22 5.18
N PRO A 82 24.87 3.41 5.98
CA PRO A 82 24.55 1.97 6.15
C PRO A 82 23.14 1.72 6.71
N GLY A 83 22.66 2.52 7.67
CA GLY A 83 21.31 2.39 8.18
C GLY A 83 20.25 2.65 7.11
N ALA A 84 20.48 3.65 6.26
CA ALA A 84 19.60 3.95 5.14
C ALA A 84 19.64 2.85 4.06
N THR A 85 20.81 2.34 3.69
CA THR A 85 20.94 1.27 2.69
C THR A 85 20.28 -0.03 3.13
N ASN A 86 20.31 -0.35 4.42
CA ASN A 86 19.64 -1.52 4.98
C ASN A 86 18.11 -1.46 4.85
N LEU A 87 17.50 -0.28 4.72
CA LEU A 87 16.06 -0.15 4.48
C LEU A 87 15.63 -0.56 3.05
N VAL A 88 16.56 -0.50 2.07
CA VAL A 88 16.24 -0.58 0.63
C VAL A 88 15.45 -1.84 0.28
N THR A 89 15.89 -3.01 0.71
CA THR A 89 15.24 -4.28 0.40
C THR A 89 13.77 -4.32 0.87
N GLY A 90 13.53 -3.92 2.12
CA GLY A 90 12.18 -3.93 2.68
C GLY A 90 11.28 -2.85 2.09
N VAL A 91 11.83 -1.67 1.79
CA VAL A 91 11.09 -0.58 1.12
C VAL A 91 10.71 -0.98 -0.30
N ALA A 92 11.63 -1.59 -1.07
CA ALA A 92 11.35 -2.09 -2.41
C ALA A 92 10.26 -3.18 -2.39
N GLN A 93 10.29 -4.09 -1.40
CA GLN A 93 9.23 -5.08 -1.20
C GLN A 93 7.89 -4.42 -0.88
N ALA A 94 7.86 -3.46 0.05
CA ALA A 94 6.65 -2.72 0.40
C ALA A 94 6.05 -1.99 -0.82
N ASN A 95 6.90 -1.45 -1.71
CA ASN A 95 6.47 -0.84 -2.96
C ASN A 95 5.83 -1.85 -3.92
N ALA A 96 6.45 -3.00 -4.09
CA ALA A 96 5.89 -4.07 -4.93
C ALA A 96 4.57 -4.62 -4.40
N ALA A 97 4.40 -4.62 -3.07
CA ALA A 97 3.22 -5.12 -2.36
C ALA A 97 2.13 -4.05 -2.11
N PHE A 98 2.36 -2.80 -2.49
CA PHE A 98 1.46 -1.66 -2.22
C PHE A 98 1.21 -1.43 -0.73
N SER A 99 2.23 -1.64 0.09
CA SER A 99 2.16 -1.52 1.53
C SER A 99 2.50 -0.11 2.00
N PRO A 100 1.68 0.52 2.87
CA PRO A 100 1.90 1.89 3.30
C PRO A 100 2.97 1.96 4.40
N VAL A 101 4.22 1.81 4.03
CA VAL A 101 5.37 1.94 4.94
C VAL A 101 5.87 3.38 4.91
N VAL A 102 6.11 3.96 6.08
CA VAL A 102 6.79 5.23 6.27
C VAL A 102 8.19 4.94 6.81
N ALA A 103 9.18 5.04 5.95
CA ALA A 103 10.58 4.90 6.31
C ALA A 103 11.16 6.28 6.70
N ILE A 104 11.78 6.35 7.86
CA ILE A 104 12.48 7.54 8.36
C ILE A 104 13.94 7.16 8.47
N ALA A 105 14.80 7.83 7.72
CA ALA A 105 16.23 7.60 7.71
C ALA A 105 16.98 8.81 8.26
N GLY A 106 17.91 8.59 9.19
CA GLY A 106 18.88 9.60 9.55
C GLY A 106 19.68 10.03 8.32
N SER A 107 20.13 11.27 8.28
CA SER A 107 20.96 11.80 7.22
C SER A 107 22.07 12.67 7.79
N TYR A 108 23.15 12.84 7.01
CA TYR A 108 24.22 13.76 7.37
C TYR A 108 23.69 15.20 7.50
N SER A 109 24.44 16.05 8.18
CA SER A 109 24.06 17.45 8.41
C SER A 109 23.91 18.22 7.09
N THR A 110 22.89 19.07 7.00
CA THR A 110 22.72 19.97 5.84
C THR A 110 23.83 21.02 5.70
N LYS A 111 24.72 21.13 6.69
CA LYS A 111 25.88 22.03 6.68
C LYS A 111 27.13 21.38 6.07
N ASP A 112 27.12 20.06 5.96
CA ASP A 112 28.24 19.28 5.43
C ASP A 112 28.04 19.05 3.93
N LYS A 113 29.14 18.93 3.19
CA LYS A 113 29.12 18.40 1.83
C LYS A 113 28.98 16.89 1.92
N MET A 114 28.23 16.29 1.00
CA MET A 114 27.96 14.86 1.00
C MET A 114 29.27 14.04 0.92
N GLU A 115 30.20 14.48 0.10
CA GLU A 115 31.48 13.81 -0.14
C GLU A 115 32.39 13.75 1.08
N ASP A 116 32.30 14.78 1.94
CA ASP A 116 33.11 14.95 3.15
C ASP A 116 32.39 14.44 4.41
N ALA A 117 31.08 14.16 4.31
CA ALA A 117 30.28 13.78 5.47
C ALA A 117 30.54 12.31 5.86
N PHE A 118 30.70 12.07 7.16
CA PHE A 118 30.76 10.69 7.67
C PHE A 118 29.56 9.88 7.21
N GLN A 119 29.81 8.81 6.45
CA GLN A 119 28.77 7.96 5.83
C GLN A 119 27.80 8.76 4.94
N GLY A 120 28.30 9.79 4.25
CA GLY A 120 27.56 10.58 3.29
C GLY A 120 27.02 9.70 2.14
N LEU A 121 25.75 9.89 1.80
CA LEU A 121 25.08 9.15 0.73
C LEU A 121 23.92 9.96 0.19
N ASP A 122 23.74 9.95 -1.12
CA ASP A 122 22.52 10.49 -1.75
C ASP A 122 21.32 9.58 -1.53
N GLN A 123 20.75 9.69 -0.33
CA GLN A 123 19.56 8.94 0.05
C GLN A 123 18.31 9.36 -0.75
N GLN A 124 18.30 10.58 -1.30
CA GLN A 124 17.19 11.05 -2.14
C GLN A 124 17.12 10.21 -3.43
N SER A 125 18.22 10.05 -4.12
CA SER A 125 18.31 9.24 -5.33
C SER A 125 18.15 7.74 -5.03
N LEU A 126 18.69 7.26 -3.90
CA LEU A 126 18.59 5.87 -3.48
C LEU A 126 17.13 5.41 -3.32
N PHE A 127 16.28 6.23 -2.69
CA PHE A 127 14.90 5.85 -2.39
C PHE A 127 13.87 6.27 -3.44
N SER A 128 14.19 7.22 -4.33
CA SER A 128 13.22 7.74 -5.28
C SER A 128 12.59 6.67 -6.19
N PRO A 129 13.30 5.65 -6.71
CA PRO A 129 12.73 4.64 -7.59
C PRO A 129 11.87 3.61 -6.87
N ILE A 130 12.03 3.44 -5.56
CA ILE A 130 11.36 2.41 -4.74
C ILE A 130 10.32 2.96 -3.77
N THR A 131 10.02 4.27 -3.83
CA THR A 131 9.01 4.93 -3.00
C THR A 131 8.03 5.73 -3.83
N LYS A 132 6.88 6.08 -3.25
CA LYS A 132 5.96 7.03 -3.88
C LYS A 132 6.54 8.45 -3.89
N LYS A 133 7.31 8.78 -2.87
CA LYS A 133 8.06 10.02 -2.75
C LYS A 133 9.11 9.89 -1.64
N THR A 134 10.24 10.52 -1.86
CA THR A 134 11.29 10.74 -0.87
C THR A 134 11.38 12.23 -0.57
N TRP A 135 11.56 12.59 0.70
CA TRP A 135 11.83 13.97 1.15
C TRP A 135 13.14 14.01 1.89
N THR A 136 13.90 15.07 1.69
CA THR A 136 15.01 15.47 2.55
C THR A 136 14.64 16.78 3.24
N ILE A 137 14.53 16.78 4.57
CA ILE A 137 14.07 17.95 5.32
C ILE A 137 15.23 18.93 5.49
N LYS A 138 15.09 20.15 4.94
CA LYS A 138 16.10 21.21 5.02
C LYS A 138 15.78 22.29 6.07
N ASN A 139 14.57 22.30 6.62
CA ASN A 139 14.12 23.25 7.63
C ASN A 139 13.31 22.53 8.69
N SER A 140 13.71 22.60 9.93
CA SER A 140 13.09 21.89 11.05
C SER A 140 11.60 22.21 11.21
N LYS A 141 11.17 23.46 10.93
CA LYS A 141 9.75 23.87 11.01
C LYS A 141 8.84 23.08 10.07
N ASN A 142 9.42 22.45 9.03
CA ASN A 142 8.66 21.65 8.06
C ASN A 142 8.45 20.19 8.50
N ILE A 143 9.11 19.73 9.58
CA ILE A 143 9.00 18.35 10.07
C ILE A 143 7.54 17.91 10.21
N PRO A 144 6.65 18.63 10.93
CA PRO A 144 5.28 18.17 11.11
C PRO A 144 4.48 18.06 9.80
N ASN A 145 4.67 19.04 8.92
CA ASN A 145 3.96 19.07 7.65
C ASN A 145 4.40 17.94 6.71
N ILE A 146 5.72 17.69 6.63
CA ILE A 146 6.27 16.62 5.77
C ILE A 146 5.87 15.25 6.30
N ILE A 147 5.89 15.03 7.62
CA ILE A 147 5.39 13.78 8.22
C ILE A 147 3.93 13.58 7.84
N SER A 148 3.07 14.58 8.04
CA SER A 148 1.65 14.47 7.67
C SER A 148 1.45 14.22 6.18
N ASP A 149 2.19 14.88 5.30
CA ASP A 149 2.14 14.64 3.85
C ASP A 149 2.59 13.22 3.49
N ALA A 150 3.62 12.70 4.14
CA ALA A 150 4.14 11.36 3.94
C ALA A 150 3.10 10.29 4.35
N PHE A 151 2.48 10.45 5.51
CA PHE A 151 1.42 9.56 5.97
C PHE A 151 0.22 9.58 5.01
N ASN A 152 -0.25 10.76 4.62
CA ASN A 152 -1.33 10.89 3.65
C ASN A 152 -0.96 10.25 2.30
N LEU A 153 0.24 10.49 1.78
CA LEU A 153 0.65 9.97 0.48
C LEU A 153 0.80 8.45 0.49
N SER A 154 1.33 7.86 1.57
CA SER A 154 1.51 6.40 1.65
C SER A 154 0.18 5.64 1.59
N MET A 155 -0.89 6.21 2.14
CA MET A 155 -2.24 5.63 2.11
C MET A 155 -3.05 5.99 0.87
N LYS A 156 -2.66 7.05 0.15
CA LYS A 156 -3.37 7.45 -1.07
C LYS A 156 -3.37 6.28 -2.07
N PRO A 157 -4.49 5.94 -2.71
CA PRO A 157 -4.52 4.91 -3.74
C PRO A 157 -3.54 5.24 -4.88
N ARG A 158 -2.90 4.34 -5.35
CA ARG A 158 -2.38 3.05 -4.98
C ARG A 158 -1.44 3.20 -3.78
N ARG A 159 -1.67 2.49 -2.68
CA ARG A 159 -0.82 2.59 -1.48
C ARG A 159 0.64 2.23 -1.82
N GLY A 160 1.56 2.67 -0.98
CA GLY A 160 2.97 2.34 -1.15
C GLY A 160 3.87 3.08 -0.16
N PRO A 161 5.14 2.70 -0.08
CA PRO A 161 6.08 3.28 0.85
C PRO A 161 6.46 4.70 0.46
N VAL A 162 6.88 5.44 1.46
CA VAL A 162 7.49 6.77 1.38
C VAL A 162 8.76 6.79 2.23
N CYS A 163 9.68 7.70 1.93
CA CYS A 163 10.88 7.89 2.73
C CYS A 163 11.05 9.36 3.15
N ILE A 164 11.50 9.58 4.39
CA ILE A 164 11.82 10.89 4.93
C ILE A 164 13.26 10.84 5.44
N ASN A 165 14.15 11.59 4.79
CA ASN A 165 15.52 11.80 5.25
C ASN A 165 15.53 12.96 6.25
N LEU A 166 16.00 12.68 7.45
CA LEU A 166 16.09 13.62 8.56
C LEU A 166 17.55 13.93 8.90
N PRO A 167 18.08 15.07 8.44
CA PRO A 167 19.42 15.49 8.80
C PRO A 167 19.59 15.73 10.31
N ARG A 168 20.73 15.28 10.84
CA ARG A 168 21.04 15.34 12.28
C ARG A 168 20.88 16.73 12.88
N ASN A 169 21.45 17.77 12.22
CA ASN A 169 21.33 19.15 12.69
C ASN A 169 19.88 19.65 12.72
N ILE A 170 19.03 19.20 11.81
CA ILE A 170 17.60 19.52 11.76
C ILE A 170 16.84 18.90 12.94
N LEU A 171 17.20 17.67 13.32
CA LEU A 171 16.62 17.01 14.50
C LEU A 171 17.02 17.67 15.81
N ALA A 172 18.25 18.18 15.91
CA ALA A 172 18.75 18.86 17.10
C ALA A 172 18.22 20.30 17.24
N GLU A 173 17.75 20.93 16.15
CA GLU A 173 17.32 22.32 16.17
C GLU A 173 16.08 22.54 17.06
N SER A 174 16.16 23.49 17.99
CA SER A 174 15.06 23.85 18.88
C SER A 174 14.20 24.96 18.29
N ASN A 175 12.92 24.70 18.09
CA ASN A 175 11.95 25.64 17.51
C ASN A 175 10.55 25.53 18.14
N SER A 176 9.68 26.47 17.81
CA SER A 176 8.24 26.34 18.04
C SER A 176 7.60 25.71 16.82
N TYR A 177 6.96 24.56 17.01
CA TYR A 177 6.35 23.79 15.93
C TYR A 177 4.82 23.88 15.94
N ASN A 178 4.24 23.85 14.75
CA ASN A 178 2.80 23.67 14.58
C ASN A 178 2.52 22.19 14.24
N ILE A 179 2.17 21.41 15.27
CA ILE A 179 1.94 19.97 15.11
C ILE A 179 0.45 19.71 14.84
N ASN A 180 0.03 20.01 13.63
CA ASN A 180 -1.31 19.74 13.15
C ASN A 180 -1.23 18.68 12.04
N THR A 181 -2.06 17.65 12.15
CA THR A 181 -2.26 16.71 11.04
C THR A 181 -3.13 17.39 9.98
N LYS A 182 -2.70 17.31 8.73
CA LYS A 182 -3.57 17.63 7.61
C LYS A 182 -4.68 16.57 7.56
N LYS A 183 -5.93 17.00 7.36
CA LYS A 183 -7.00 16.04 7.08
C LYS A 183 -6.57 15.18 5.88
N PRO A 184 -6.78 13.85 5.93
CA PRO A 184 -6.47 13.00 4.79
C PRO A 184 -7.12 13.60 3.54
N SER A 185 -6.31 13.87 2.53
CA SER A 185 -6.80 14.34 1.21
C SER A 185 -7.62 13.26 0.50
N PHE A 186 -7.67 12.08 1.11
CA PHE A 186 -8.32 10.90 0.62
C PHE A 186 -9.37 10.44 1.63
N THR A 187 -10.62 10.83 1.40
CA THR A 187 -11.79 10.32 2.13
C THR A 187 -12.38 9.14 1.37
N ASN A 188 -13.03 8.20 2.11
CA ASN A 188 -13.75 7.08 1.50
C ASN A 188 -14.90 7.52 0.56
N GLU A 189 -15.26 8.81 0.57
CA GLU A 189 -16.42 9.37 -0.14
C GLU A 189 -16.15 9.60 -1.63
N ASN A 190 -14.90 9.80 -2.04
CA ASN A 190 -14.52 10.08 -3.44
C ASN A 190 -13.95 8.84 -4.16
N LYS A 191 -14.57 7.67 -3.99
CA LYS A 191 -14.15 6.48 -4.72
C LYS A 191 -14.61 6.54 -6.16
N GLN A 192 -13.68 6.40 -7.08
CA GLN A 192 -13.96 6.41 -8.50
C GLN A 192 -14.95 5.31 -8.87
N LYS A 193 -16.10 5.72 -9.43
CA LYS A 193 -17.13 4.81 -9.95
C LYS A 193 -16.77 4.31 -11.33
N GLY A 194 -17.16 3.08 -11.64
CA GLY A 194 -17.10 2.52 -12.99
C GLY A 194 -18.13 3.20 -13.92
N ASN A 195 -17.76 3.29 -15.20
CA ASN A 195 -18.68 3.76 -16.24
C ASN A 195 -19.90 2.82 -16.30
N LYS A 196 -21.11 3.40 -16.31
CA LYS A 196 -22.37 2.66 -16.25
C LYS A 196 -22.56 1.68 -17.42
N ASP A 197 -22.14 2.06 -18.64
CA ASP A 197 -22.27 1.20 -19.81
C ASP A 197 -21.33 0.02 -19.76
N ASN A 198 -20.11 0.23 -19.27
CA ASN A 198 -19.14 -0.86 -19.06
C ASN A 198 -19.62 -1.83 -17.96
N ILE A 199 -20.28 -1.33 -16.90
CA ILE A 199 -20.90 -2.18 -15.88
C ILE A 199 -22.03 -3.01 -16.48
N LYS A 200 -22.92 -2.41 -17.29
CA LYS A 200 -23.99 -3.14 -17.99
C LYS A 200 -23.44 -4.19 -18.97
N LYS A 201 -22.41 -3.83 -19.76
CA LYS A 201 -21.74 -4.78 -20.66
C LYS A 201 -21.10 -5.94 -19.90
N ALA A 202 -20.48 -5.66 -18.74
CA ALA A 202 -19.90 -6.67 -17.87
C ALA A 202 -20.96 -7.63 -17.31
N ALA A 203 -22.10 -7.10 -16.84
CA ALA A 203 -23.22 -7.92 -16.36
C ALA A 203 -23.74 -8.88 -17.45
N LYS A 204 -24.01 -8.40 -18.67
CA LYS A 204 -24.42 -9.22 -19.81
C LYS A 204 -23.37 -10.27 -20.20
N LEU A 205 -22.07 -9.92 -20.11
CA LEU A 205 -21.01 -10.86 -20.44
C LEU A 205 -20.92 -12.00 -19.42
N ILE A 206 -21.15 -11.71 -18.13
CA ILE A 206 -21.21 -12.72 -17.08
C ILE A 206 -22.45 -13.61 -17.27
N GLU A 207 -23.60 -13.02 -17.60
CA GLU A 207 -24.85 -13.75 -17.88
C GLU A 207 -24.69 -14.77 -19.01
N ALA A 208 -23.99 -14.41 -20.07
CA ALA A 208 -23.75 -15.26 -21.22
C ALA A 208 -22.62 -16.30 -21.02
N SER A 209 -21.96 -16.30 -19.86
CA SER A 209 -20.86 -17.20 -19.56
C SER A 209 -21.33 -18.60 -19.15
N LYS A 210 -20.59 -19.63 -19.60
CA LYS A 210 -20.77 -20.99 -19.14
C LYS A 210 -19.84 -21.39 -17.99
N CYS A 211 -18.69 -20.74 -17.91
CA CYS A 211 -17.65 -21.05 -16.94
C CYS A 211 -16.89 -19.76 -16.54
N SER A 212 -17.49 -18.98 -15.66
CA SER A 212 -16.89 -17.74 -15.19
C SER A 212 -16.11 -17.91 -13.89
N VAL A 213 -15.06 -17.07 -13.68
CA VAL A 213 -14.25 -17.05 -12.46
C VAL A 213 -13.97 -15.62 -12.04
N ILE A 214 -13.98 -15.36 -10.73
CA ILE A 214 -13.53 -14.09 -10.15
C ILE A 214 -12.07 -14.24 -9.73
N ILE A 215 -11.20 -13.29 -10.13
CA ILE A 215 -9.84 -13.16 -9.63
C ILE A 215 -9.75 -11.89 -8.79
N VAL A 216 -9.45 -12.03 -7.50
CA VAL A 216 -9.28 -10.88 -6.59
C VAL A 216 -7.82 -10.61 -6.28
N GLY A 217 -7.45 -9.34 -6.24
CA GLY A 217 -6.11 -8.89 -5.89
C GLY A 217 -6.08 -7.84 -4.77
N ALA A 218 -4.96 -7.13 -4.66
CA ALA A 218 -4.70 -6.11 -3.65
C ALA A 218 -5.77 -5.01 -3.57
N GLY A 219 -6.44 -4.70 -4.67
CA GLY A 219 -7.46 -3.65 -4.70
C GLY A 219 -8.67 -3.90 -3.79
N ILE A 220 -8.95 -5.16 -3.44
CA ILE A 220 -10.00 -5.53 -2.49
C ILE A 220 -9.47 -5.61 -1.06
N LYS A 221 -8.25 -6.11 -0.87
CA LYS A 221 -7.66 -6.38 0.44
C LYS A 221 -7.73 -5.20 1.40
N TYR A 222 -7.32 -4.02 0.94
CA TYR A 222 -7.16 -2.85 1.81
C TYR A 222 -8.45 -2.06 2.10
N ASN A 223 -9.57 -2.46 1.53
CA ASN A 223 -10.83 -1.72 1.67
C ASN A 223 -11.85 -2.40 2.60
N SER A 224 -11.54 -3.54 3.22
CA SER A 224 -12.46 -4.37 4.03
C SER A 224 -13.80 -4.65 3.34
N LYS A 225 -13.85 -4.51 2.00
CA LYS A 225 -15.07 -4.61 1.19
C LYS A 225 -15.15 -5.91 0.40
N TYR A 226 -14.43 -6.93 0.84
CA TYR A 226 -14.55 -8.27 0.29
C TYR A 226 -16.00 -8.81 0.34
N LYS A 227 -16.84 -8.30 1.24
CA LYS A 227 -18.25 -8.68 1.35
C LYS A 227 -19.04 -8.45 0.06
N ASP A 228 -18.74 -7.39 -0.69
CA ASP A 228 -19.41 -7.14 -1.97
C ASP A 228 -18.95 -8.14 -3.04
N VAL A 229 -17.70 -8.59 -2.98
CA VAL A 229 -17.19 -9.68 -3.85
C VAL A 229 -17.88 -10.99 -3.52
N LEU A 230 -18.05 -11.32 -2.23
CA LEU A 230 -18.74 -12.54 -1.80
C LEU A 230 -20.20 -12.54 -2.27
N LYS A 231 -20.92 -11.44 -2.06
CA LYS A 231 -22.31 -11.28 -2.52
C LYS A 231 -22.42 -11.45 -4.03
N LEU A 232 -21.50 -10.88 -4.81
CA LEU A 232 -21.48 -11.02 -6.26
C LEU A 232 -21.21 -12.49 -6.66
N ALA A 233 -20.22 -13.11 -6.03
CA ALA A 233 -19.87 -14.51 -6.27
C ALA A 233 -21.02 -15.46 -5.95
N GLU A 234 -21.72 -15.25 -4.83
CA GLU A 234 -22.86 -16.04 -4.42
C GLU A 234 -24.06 -15.84 -5.36
N LEU A 235 -24.34 -14.59 -5.76
CA LEU A 235 -25.42 -14.27 -6.70
C LEU A 235 -25.21 -14.96 -8.06
N CYS A 236 -23.96 -15.00 -8.52
CA CYS A 236 -23.57 -15.52 -9.83
C CYS A 236 -23.05 -16.97 -9.80
N ASN A 237 -23.01 -17.59 -8.62
CA ASN A 237 -22.38 -18.91 -8.40
C ASN A 237 -20.96 -19.01 -8.99
N MET A 238 -20.17 -17.95 -8.88
CA MET A 238 -18.82 -17.85 -9.44
C MET A 238 -17.77 -18.25 -8.42
N PRO A 239 -16.85 -19.18 -8.72
CA PRO A 239 -15.70 -19.43 -7.86
C PRO A 239 -14.81 -18.20 -7.79
N ILE A 240 -14.20 -18.00 -6.61
CA ILE A 240 -13.27 -16.92 -6.36
C ILE A 240 -11.88 -17.51 -6.23
N VAL A 241 -10.92 -16.97 -6.99
CA VAL A 241 -9.50 -17.23 -6.81
C VAL A 241 -8.78 -15.95 -6.41
N THR A 242 -7.75 -16.09 -5.61
CA THR A 242 -6.94 -14.94 -5.19
C THR A 242 -5.67 -14.84 -6.04
N ALA A 243 -5.28 -13.63 -6.39
CA ALA A 243 -3.99 -13.38 -7.04
C ALA A 243 -2.83 -13.75 -6.09
N ALA A 244 -1.70 -14.17 -6.64
CA ALA A 244 -0.53 -14.55 -5.86
C ALA A 244 -0.09 -13.43 -4.90
N GLY A 245 0.14 -13.80 -3.64
CA GLY A 245 0.47 -12.87 -2.54
C GLY A 245 -0.73 -12.16 -1.91
N HIS A 246 -1.94 -12.49 -2.30
CA HIS A 246 -3.18 -11.88 -1.79
C HIS A 246 -4.22 -12.90 -1.34
N GLY A 247 -3.78 -14.05 -0.81
CA GLY A 247 -4.65 -15.10 -0.30
C GLY A 247 -5.59 -14.67 0.83
N ASP A 248 -5.27 -13.57 1.49
CA ASP A 248 -6.04 -12.93 2.55
C ASP A 248 -7.03 -11.84 2.05
N ALA A 249 -7.20 -11.70 0.73
CA ALA A 249 -8.14 -10.72 0.15
C ALA A 249 -9.61 -11.06 0.43
N ILE A 250 -9.92 -12.35 0.65
CA ILE A 250 -11.24 -12.86 1.07
C ILE A 250 -11.06 -13.90 2.18
N PRO A 251 -12.10 -14.17 3.01
CA PRO A 251 -12.04 -15.20 4.04
C PRO A 251 -11.70 -16.59 3.49
N PHE A 252 -10.75 -17.27 4.12
CA PHE A 252 -10.27 -18.58 3.69
C PHE A 252 -11.40 -19.65 3.67
N GLY A 253 -12.27 -19.67 4.69
CA GLY A 253 -13.35 -20.65 4.84
C GLY A 253 -14.59 -20.42 3.97
N HIS A 254 -14.60 -19.44 3.05
CA HIS A 254 -15.77 -19.21 2.21
C HIS A 254 -15.94 -20.32 1.15
N LYS A 255 -17.15 -20.85 1.01
CA LYS A 255 -17.47 -22.01 0.13
C LYS A 255 -17.05 -21.86 -1.35
N LEU A 256 -17.03 -20.62 -1.85
CA LEU A 256 -16.62 -20.33 -3.23
C LEU A 256 -15.14 -19.96 -3.35
N ASN A 257 -14.37 -19.95 -2.25
CA ASN A 257 -12.94 -19.67 -2.29
C ASN A 257 -12.16 -20.89 -2.77
N ALA A 258 -11.67 -20.85 -3.99
CA ALA A 258 -10.87 -21.91 -4.59
C ALA A 258 -9.36 -21.79 -4.31
N GLY A 259 -8.94 -20.78 -3.54
CA GLY A 259 -7.54 -20.56 -3.16
C GLY A 259 -6.78 -19.65 -4.12
N GLN A 260 -5.46 -19.63 -3.96
CA GLN A 260 -4.56 -18.76 -4.73
C GLN A 260 -4.21 -19.39 -6.08
N MET A 261 -4.34 -18.59 -7.15
CA MET A 261 -3.90 -18.99 -8.48
C MET A 261 -2.39 -18.77 -8.71
N GLY A 262 -1.92 -19.33 -9.81
CA GLY A 262 -0.57 -19.11 -10.33
C GLY A 262 0.30 -20.36 -10.25
N PRO A 263 1.49 -20.34 -10.87
CA PRO A 263 2.38 -21.51 -10.97
C PRO A 263 2.84 -22.09 -9.63
N ARG A 264 2.78 -21.28 -8.59
CA ARG A 264 3.09 -21.67 -7.19
C ARG A 264 1.85 -21.68 -6.29
N GLY A 265 0.67 -21.63 -6.89
CA GLY A 265 -0.60 -21.58 -6.19
C GLY A 265 -1.28 -22.94 -6.11
N ASN A 266 -2.60 -22.91 -5.85
CA ASN A 266 -3.43 -24.09 -5.80
C ASN A 266 -3.75 -24.60 -7.21
N PRO A 267 -3.54 -25.89 -7.53
CA PRO A 267 -3.85 -26.46 -8.83
C PRO A 267 -5.33 -26.32 -9.23
N VAL A 268 -6.24 -26.40 -8.25
CA VAL A 268 -7.69 -26.21 -8.51
C VAL A 268 -7.97 -24.79 -8.97
N ALA A 269 -7.46 -23.78 -8.23
CA ALA A 269 -7.59 -22.38 -8.60
C ALA A 269 -7.02 -22.08 -9.99
N SER A 270 -5.84 -22.61 -10.29
CA SER A 270 -5.19 -22.45 -11.60
C SER A 270 -5.98 -23.10 -12.73
N ARG A 271 -6.56 -24.29 -12.49
CA ARG A 271 -7.41 -25.00 -13.47
C ARG A 271 -8.70 -24.24 -13.74
N LEU A 272 -9.35 -23.68 -12.71
CA LEU A 272 -10.54 -22.84 -12.89
C LEU A 272 -10.27 -21.64 -13.80
N VAL A 273 -9.15 -20.93 -13.59
CA VAL A 273 -8.77 -19.80 -14.44
C VAL A 273 -8.44 -20.25 -15.88
N LYS A 274 -7.81 -21.42 -16.03
CA LYS A 274 -7.43 -21.97 -17.34
C LYS A 274 -8.63 -22.40 -18.16
N ASN A 275 -9.71 -22.83 -17.52
CA ASN A 275 -10.93 -23.33 -18.19
C ASN A 275 -12.01 -22.24 -18.29
N ALA A 276 -11.88 -21.09 -17.66
CA ALA A 276 -12.88 -20.03 -17.67
C ALA A 276 -13.07 -19.44 -19.09
N ASP A 277 -14.31 -19.22 -19.50
CA ASP A 277 -14.66 -18.46 -20.70
C ASP A 277 -14.81 -16.96 -20.39
N VAL A 278 -15.14 -16.60 -19.14
CA VAL A 278 -15.15 -15.22 -18.64
C VAL A 278 -14.34 -15.10 -17.34
N ILE A 279 -13.42 -14.16 -17.31
CA ILE A 279 -12.60 -13.83 -16.14
C ILE A 279 -12.96 -12.43 -15.67
N LEU A 280 -13.48 -12.33 -14.44
CA LEU A 280 -13.69 -11.05 -13.75
C LEU A 280 -12.52 -10.76 -12.85
N ALA A 281 -11.58 -9.93 -13.30
CA ALA A 281 -10.38 -9.53 -12.58
C ALA A 281 -10.65 -8.25 -11.75
N ILE A 282 -10.71 -8.37 -10.42
CA ILE A 282 -11.08 -7.30 -9.49
C ILE A 282 -9.86 -6.83 -8.71
N GLY A 283 -9.42 -5.60 -8.96
CA GLY A 283 -8.31 -4.99 -8.26
C GLY A 283 -6.99 -5.76 -8.40
N THR A 284 -6.80 -6.39 -9.55
CA THR A 284 -5.59 -7.11 -9.93
C THR A 284 -5.17 -6.75 -11.35
N ARG A 285 -3.87 -6.56 -11.51
CA ARG A 285 -3.26 -6.31 -12.83
C ARG A 285 -2.91 -7.59 -13.60
N LEU A 286 -3.26 -8.77 -13.06
CA LEU A 286 -2.87 -10.07 -13.61
C LEU A 286 -1.34 -10.17 -13.80
N GLY A 287 -0.59 -9.79 -12.73
CA GLY A 287 0.86 -9.63 -12.78
C GLY A 287 1.64 -10.94 -12.80
N PHE A 288 2.97 -10.84 -12.87
CA PHE A 288 3.91 -11.93 -13.02
C PHE A 288 3.67 -13.11 -12.07
N ASN A 289 3.60 -12.87 -10.77
CA ASN A 289 3.47 -13.95 -9.77
C ASN A 289 2.20 -14.79 -9.93
N SER A 290 1.16 -14.24 -10.56
CA SER A 290 -0.09 -14.96 -10.82
C SER A 290 -0.13 -15.66 -12.18
N THR A 291 0.57 -15.11 -13.19
CA THR A 291 0.38 -15.52 -14.58
C THR A 291 1.67 -15.85 -15.33
N PHE A 292 2.85 -15.49 -14.81
CA PHE A 292 4.13 -15.47 -15.53
C PHE A 292 4.02 -14.77 -16.90
N TYR A 293 3.01 -13.89 -17.05
CA TYR A 293 2.65 -13.24 -18.32
C TYR A 293 2.39 -14.24 -19.47
N SER A 294 2.02 -15.48 -19.15
CA SER A 294 1.82 -16.58 -20.10
C SER A 294 0.36 -17.00 -20.17
N TYR A 295 -0.10 -17.29 -21.38
CA TYR A 295 -1.38 -17.94 -21.63
C TYR A 295 -1.41 -19.42 -21.21
N GLU A 296 -0.31 -19.96 -20.72
CA GLU A 296 -0.32 -21.27 -20.04
C GLU A 296 -1.09 -21.21 -18.72
N ASN A 297 -1.09 -20.04 -18.06
CA ASN A 297 -1.70 -19.81 -16.75
C ASN A 297 -3.04 -19.07 -16.81
N ILE A 298 -3.49 -18.66 -17.98
CA ILE A 298 -4.76 -17.98 -18.20
C ILE A 298 -5.34 -18.42 -19.54
N ASN A 299 -6.66 -18.58 -19.65
CA ASN A 299 -7.27 -19.00 -20.90
C ASN A 299 -7.14 -17.93 -21.99
N LYS A 300 -6.47 -18.25 -23.10
CA LYS A 300 -6.28 -17.35 -24.25
C LYS A 300 -7.60 -16.90 -24.89
N LYS A 301 -8.64 -17.76 -24.80
CA LYS A 301 -9.98 -17.49 -25.38
C LYS A 301 -10.92 -16.79 -24.39
N ALA A 302 -10.52 -16.66 -23.12
CA ALA A 302 -11.37 -16.01 -22.10
C ALA A 302 -11.59 -14.53 -22.43
N LYS A 303 -12.83 -14.09 -22.24
CA LYS A 303 -13.18 -12.67 -22.23
C LYS A 303 -12.89 -12.09 -20.85
N ILE A 304 -11.98 -11.11 -20.77
CA ILE A 304 -11.52 -10.54 -19.51
C ILE A 304 -12.27 -9.22 -19.23
N ILE A 305 -12.97 -9.18 -18.11
CA ILE A 305 -13.50 -7.98 -17.49
C ILE A 305 -12.48 -7.53 -16.44
N GLN A 306 -11.84 -6.39 -16.61
CA GLN A 306 -10.84 -5.92 -15.65
C GLN A 306 -11.28 -4.63 -14.95
N ILE A 307 -11.35 -4.69 -13.62
CA ILE A 307 -11.61 -3.55 -12.74
C ILE A 307 -10.28 -3.15 -12.08
N GLU A 308 -9.78 -1.96 -12.40
CA GLU A 308 -8.50 -1.47 -11.87
C GLU A 308 -8.53 0.05 -11.69
N LEU A 309 -7.92 0.50 -10.60
CA LEU A 309 -7.85 1.91 -10.26
C LEU A 309 -6.80 2.66 -11.10
N GLU A 310 -5.78 1.98 -11.59
CA GLU A 310 -4.69 2.55 -12.36
C GLU A 310 -4.94 2.32 -13.85
N LYS A 311 -5.38 3.37 -14.56
CA LYS A 311 -5.77 3.30 -15.97
C LYS A 311 -4.75 2.62 -16.87
N LYS A 312 -3.44 2.88 -16.63
CA LYS A 312 -2.33 2.28 -17.41
C LYS A 312 -2.17 0.77 -17.21
N MET A 313 -2.81 0.17 -16.20
CA MET A 313 -2.76 -1.27 -15.93
C MET A 313 -3.91 -2.04 -16.60
N LEU A 314 -4.93 -1.33 -17.08
CA LEU A 314 -6.08 -1.96 -17.75
C LEU A 314 -5.67 -2.54 -19.11
N GLY A 315 -5.68 -3.86 -19.22
CA GLY A 315 -5.30 -4.61 -20.43
C GLY A 315 -3.80 -4.60 -20.73
N LYS A 316 -2.95 -4.27 -19.74
CA LYS A 316 -1.50 -4.14 -19.94
C LYS A 316 -0.82 -5.47 -20.27
N TYR A 317 -1.16 -6.52 -19.55
CA TYR A 317 -0.52 -7.83 -19.70
C TYR A 317 -1.37 -8.82 -20.48
N PHE A 318 -2.69 -8.73 -20.35
CA PHE A 318 -3.66 -9.50 -21.11
C PHE A 318 -4.73 -8.54 -21.64
N PRO A 319 -5.09 -8.62 -22.93
CA PRO A 319 -6.14 -7.78 -23.50
C PRO A 319 -7.44 -7.92 -22.72
N ALA A 320 -7.95 -6.83 -22.17
CA ALA A 320 -9.22 -6.82 -21.46
C ALA A 320 -10.36 -6.49 -22.45
N THR A 321 -11.35 -7.36 -22.52
CA THR A 321 -12.58 -7.17 -23.33
C THR A 321 -13.39 -5.99 -22.81
N ILE A 322 -13.50 -5.87 -21.47
CA ILE A 322 -14.16 -4.73 -20.82
C ILE A 322 -13.20 -4.15 -19.77
N LYS A 323 -12.88 -2.85 -19.94
CA LYS A 323 -11.99 -2.09 -19.05
C LYS A 323 -12.83 -1.19 -18.16
N ILE A 324 -12.79 -1.41 -16.83
CA ILE A 324 -13.50 -0.61 -15.84
C ILE A 324 -12.47 0.14 -14.99
N HIS A 325 -12.23 1.41 -15.31
CA HIS A 325 -11.35 2.29 -14.56
C HIS A 325 -12.09 2.80 -13.32
N ALA A 326 -11.91 2.12 -12.19
CA ALA A 326 -12.65 2.40 -10.96
C ALA A 326 -11.98 1.84 -9.71
N ASP A 327 -12.43 2.32 -8.53
CA ASP A 327 -12.18 1.63 -7.26
C ASP A 327 -12.81 0.24 -7.31
N ALA A 328 -12.01 -0.77 -6.99
CA ALA A 328 -12.40 -2.17 -7.15
C ALA A 328 -13.68 -2.53 -6.38
N ALA A 329 -13.78 -2.08 -5.13
CA ALA A 329 -14.95 -2.36 -4.29
C ALA A 329 -16.19 -1.61 -4.77
N THR A 330 -16.03 -0.36 -5.19
CA THR A 330 -17.14 0.46 -5.70
C THR A 330 -17.71 -0.13 -6.99
N ALA A 331 -16.84 -0.51 -7.95
CA ALA A 331 -17.29 -1.12 -9.19
C ALA A 331 -17.88 -2.51 -8.99
N THR A 332 -17.34 -3.32 -8.05
CA THR A 332 -17.93 -4.60 -7.68
C THR A 332 -19.36 -4.45 -7.16
N LYS A 333 -19.58 -3.44 -6.28
CA LYS A 333 -20.92 -3.14 -5.79
C LYS A 333 -21.85 -2.70 -6.94
N GLN A 334 -21.39 -1.82 -7.84
CA GLN A 334 -22.16 -1.41 -9.01
C GLN A 334 -22.56 -2.61 -9.88
N LEU A 335 -21.64 -3.54 -10.09
CA LEU A 335 -21.89 -4.76 -10.89
C LEU A 335 -22.91 -5.68 -10.21
N TYR A 336 -22.77 -5.89 -8.89
CA TYR A 336 -23.75 -6.64 -8.10
C TYR A 336 -25.15 -6.01 -8.19
N ASP A 337 -25.26 -4.69 -7.97
CA ASP A 337 -26.53 -3.97 -8.02
C ASP A 337 -27.16 -4.05 -9.44
N GLN A 338 -26.34 -4.01 -10.50
CA GLN A 338 -26.82 -4.12 -11.89
C GLN A 338 -27.36 -5.52 -12.19
N ILE A 339 -26.62 -6.60 -11.86
CA ILE A 339 -27.04 -7.99 -12.07
C ILE A 339 -28.32 -8.28 -11.31
N LYS A 340 -28.43 -7.82 -10.06
CA LYS A 340 -29.64 -7.98 -9.25
C LYS A 340 -30.84 -7.25 -9.85
N LYS A 341 -30.63 -6.03 -10.36
CA LYS A 341 -31.67 -5.24 -11.02
C LYS A 341 -32.20 -5.90 -12.29
N ASP A 342 -31.29 -6.44 -13.10
CA ASP A 342 -31.64 -7.06 -14.38
C ASP A 342 -32.25 -8.46 -14.20
N LYS A 343 -32.36 -8.97 -12.93
CA LYS A 343 -32.87 -10.30 -12.57
C LYS A 343 -32.18 -11.42 -13.36
N ILE A 344 -30.88 -11.25 -13.60
CA ILE A 344 -30.08 -12.22 -14.34
C ILE A 344 -30.12 -13.55 -13.61
N LYS A 345 -30.62 -14.59 -14.28
CA LYS A 345 -30.59 -15.99 -13.80
C LYS A 345 -29.30 -16.63 -14.30
N LEU A 346 -28.47 -17.03 -13.38
CA LEU A 346 -27.19 -17.71 -13.64
C LEU A 346 -27.23 -19.13 -13.11
#